data_ef99951f7f2ee67efe6bd2d1488c28f6
#
_entry.id   ef99951f7f2ee67efe6bd2d1488c28f6
#
_cell.length_a   1.000
_cell.length_b   1.000
_cell.length_c   1.000
_cell.angle_alpha   90.00
_cell.angle_beta   90.00
_cell.angle_gamma   90.00
#
_symmetry.space_group_name_H-M   'P 1'
#
loop_
_entity.id
_entity.type
_entity.pdbx_description
1 polymer ?
#
loop_
_entity_poly.entity_id
_entity_poly.type
_entity_poly.pdbx_seq_one_letter_code
_entity_poly.pdbx_strand_id
1 'polypeptide(L)'
;MPARRKPTALLEASGAFDKNPQRRRAREGEPVPEGPLGEPPAEWLTLAAQGNPKFAKYVAIWRELAEQAQFGVLSSMDRFFVEQTVDLQYRLRRGMQGSGPPLTAGEQSQLNKNLGQMGCIPSERSRVKGQTKTAEVASEWAELAAEQQDKRSPVN
;
A
#
# COMPACT_ATOMS: atom_id res chain seq x y z
N MET A 1 -26.69 -2.47 2.97
CA MET A 1 -25.89 -2.01 1.84
C MET A 1 -24.95 -3.14 1.43
N PRO A 2 -24.80 -3.48 0.15
CA PRO A 2 -23.85 -4.49 -0.28
C PRO A 2 -22.42 -4.05 0.08
N ALA A 3 -21.61 -4.98 0.59
CA ALA A 3 -20.24 -4.72 0.94
C ALA A 3 -19.45 -4.27 -0.31
N ARG A 4 -18.60 -3.23 -0.18
CA ARG A 4 -17.73 -2.77 -1.26
C ARG A 4 -16.86 -3.93 -1.77
N ARG A 5 -16.75 -4.08 -3.07
CA ARG A 5 -15.86 -5.06 -3.68
C ARG A 5 -14.40 -4.72 -3.31
N LYS A 6 -13.65 -5.71 -2.86
CA LYS A 6 -12.22 -5.55 -2.61
C LYS A 6 -11.46 -5.50 -3.94
N PRO A 7 -10.38 -4.71 -4.06
CA PRO A 7 -9.54 -4.67 -5.24
C PRO A 7 -9.00 -6.06 -5.62
N THR A 8 -8.86 -6.32 -6.93
CA THR A 8 -8.39 -7.61 -7.46
C THR A 8 -6.99 -7.95 -6.95
N ALA A 9 -6.06 -6.99 -6.95
CA ALA A 9 -4.72 -7.16 -6.40
C ALA A 9 -4.71 -7.60 -4.93
N LEU A 10 -5.62 -7.06 -4.11
CA LEU A 10 -5.76 -7.46 -2.71
C LEU A 10 -6.27 -8.90 -2.56
N LEU A 11 -7.15 -9.34 -3.46
CA LEU A 11 -7.68 -10.70 -3.46
C LEU A 11 -6.66 -11.71 -3.99
N GLU A 12 -5.83 -11.34 -4.95
CA GLU A 12 -4.69 -12.14 -5.43
C GLU A 12 -3.66 -12.32 -4.31
N ALA A 13 -3.24 -11.23 -3.69
CA ALA A 13 -2.30 -11.27 -2.55
C ALA A 13 -2.81 -12.09 -1.36
N SER A 14 -4.15 -12.18 -1.19
CA SER A 14 -4.76 -13.00 -0.13
C SER A 14 -4.99 -14.46 -0.52
N GLY A 15 -4.66 -14.89 -1.75
CA GLY A 15 -4.92 -16.24 -2.26
C GLY A 15 -6.42 -16.57 -2.38
N ALA A 16 -7.28 -15.56 -2.47
CA ALA A 16 -8.72 -15.77 -2.54
C ALA A 16 -9.16 -16.44 -3.85
N PHE A 17 -8.35 -16.33 -4.90
CA PHE A 17 -8.61 -16.94 -6.20
C PHE A 17 -8.13 -18.38 -6.30
N ASP A 18 -7.21 -18.82 -5.45
CA ASP A 18 -6.74 -20.20 -5.41
C ASP A 18 -7.88 -21.15 -5.01
N LYS A 19 -8.73 -20.68 -4.08
CA LYS A 19 -9.90 -21.42 -3.63
C LYS A 19 -11.13 -21.28 -4.54
N ASN A 20 -11.20 -20.20 -5.35
CA ASN A 20 -12.34 -19.90 -6.21
C ASN A 20 -11.91 -19.25 -7.54
N PRO A 21 -11.38 -20.02 -8.49
CA PRO A 21 -10.91 -19.50 -9.78
C PRO A 21 -12.01 -18.84 -10.63
N GLN A 22 -13.28 -19.19 -10.42
CA GLN A 22 -14.41 -18.56 -11.09
C GLN A 22 -14.55 -17.07 -10.76
N ARG A 23 -14.13 -16.66 -9.54
CA ARG A 23 -14.13 -15.24 -9.15
C ARG A 23 -13.08 -14.44 -9.92
N ARG A 24 -11.99 -15.07 -10.32
CA ARG A 24 -10.96 -14.43 -11.16
C ARG A 24 -11.52 -14.13 -12.56
N ARG A 25 -12.19 -15.12 -13.17
CA ARG A 25 -12.83 -14.95 -14.49
C ARG A 25 -13.91 -13.84 -14.49
N ALA A 26 -14.69 -13.74 -13.42
CA ALA A 26 -15.69 -12.69 -13.27
C ALA A 26 -15.10 -11.26 -13.15
N ARG A 27 -13.77 -11.14 -13.06
CA ARG A 27 -13.00 -9.89 -12.97
C ARG A 27 -12.08 -9.66 -14.17
N GLU A 28 -12.13 -10.56 -15.16
CA GLU A 28 -11.49 -10.34 -16.45
C GLU A 28 -12.11 -9.08 -17.07
N GLY A 29 -11.30 -8.02 -17.25
CA GLY A 29 -11.75 -6.70 -17.71
C GLY A 29 -11.89 -5.63 -16.65
N GLU A 30 -11.65 -5.93 -15.35
CA GLU A 30 -11.42 -4.84 -14.38
C GLU A 30 -10.13 -4.10 -14.78
N PRO A 31 -10.13 -2.74 -14.74
CA PRO A 31 -8.91 -1.99 -15.01
C PRO A 31 -7.80 -2.43 -14.06
N VAL A 32 -6.71 -2.93 -14.60
CA VAL A 32 -5.51 -3.23 -13.82
C VAL A 32 -4.78 -1.91 -13.63
N PRO A 33 -4.56 -1.46 -12.38
CA PRO A 33 -3.79 -0.24 -12.14
C PRO A 33 -2.37 -0.40 -12.70
N GLU A 34 -1.98 0.43 -13.62
CA GLU A 34 -0.65 0.43 -14.21
C GLU A 34 0.27 1.37 -13.44
N GLY A 35 1.42 0.84 -13.03
CA GLY A 35 2.50 1.60 -12.42
C GLY A 35 2.33 1.95 -10.93
N PRO A 36 3.42 2.36 -10.28
CA PRO A 36 3.43 2.77 -8.88
C PRO A 36 2.70 4.11 -8.68
N LEU A 37 2.40 4.45 -7.43
CA LEU A 37 1.78 5.72 -7.04
C LEU A 37 2.51 6.95 -7.62
N GLY A 38 3.83 6.86 -7.72
CA GLY A 38 4.68 7.95 -8.23
C GLY A 38 4.94 9.05 -7.19
N GLU A 39 5.59 10.10 -7.67
CA GLU A 39 5.92 11.28 -6.85
C GLU A 39 4.67 12.10 -6.49
N PRO A 40 4.74 12.92 -5.42
CA PRO A 40 3.70 13.87 -5.07
C PRO A 40 3.30 14.78 -6.23
N PRO A 41 2.11 15.41 -6.19
CA PRO A 41 1.72 16.38 -7.20
C PRO A 41 2.81 17.44 -7.47
N ALA A 42 3.10 17.73 -8.73
CA ALA A 42 4.16 18.65 -9.12
C ALA A 42 3.97 20.05 -8.51
N GLU A 43 2.72 20.47 -8.35
CA GLU A 43 2.37 21.72 -7.67
C GLU A 43 2.83 21.74 -6.21
N TRP A 44 2.66 20.65 -5.48
CA TRP A 44 3.11 20.54 -4.09
C TRP A 44 4.64 20.59 -3.99
N LEU A 45 5.33 19.92 -4.92
CA LEU A 45 6.79 19.97 -4.98
C LEU A 45 7.30 21.37 -5.25
N THR A 46 6.68 22.10 -6.17
CA THR A 46 7.02 23.47 -6.50
C THR A 46 6.81 24.40 -5.31
N LEU A 47 5.65 24.33 -4.66
CA LEU A 47 5.35 25.16 -3.49
C LEU A 47 6.25 24.83 -2.28
N ALA A 48 6.57 23.55 -2.09
CA ALA A 48 7.52 23.13 -1.06
C ALA A 48 8.93 23.68 -1.33
N ALA A 49 9.39 23.64 -2.58
CA ALA A 49 10.68 24.21 -3.00
C ALA A 49 10.74 25.75 -2.83
N GLN A 50 9.61 26.43 -2.94
CA GLN A 50 9.47 27.85 -2.65
C GLN A 50 9.44 28.18 -1.15
N GLY A 51 9.60 27.18 -0.28
CA GLY A 51 9.65 27.36 1.17
C GLY A 51 8.28 27.37 1.86
N ASN A 52 7.20 26.93 1.19
CA ASN A 52 5.89 26.85 1.82
C ASN A 52 5.86 25.68 2.83
N PRO A 53 5.73 25.96 4.15
CA PRO A 53 5.86 24.92 5.18
C PRO A 53 4.71 23.90 5.15
N LYS A 54 3.53 24.29 4.65
CA LYS A 54 2.40 23.39 4.51
C LYS A 54 2.71 22.32 3.46
N PHE A 55 3.15 22.71 2.29
CA PHE A 55 3.41 21.79 1.20
C PHE A 55 4.66 20.95 1.41
N ALA A 56 5.67 21.47 2.12
CA ALA A 56 6.79 20.64 2.58
C ALA A 56 6.31 19.48 3.46
N LYS A 57 5.36 19.72 4.37
CA LYS A 57 4.75 18.66 5.19
C LYS A 57 3.85 17.71 4.37
N TYR A 58 3.13 18.20 3.37
CA TYR A 58 2.33 17.38 2.47
C TYR A 58 3.21 16.39 1.70
N VAL A 59 4.32 16.86 1.13
CA VAL A 59 5.31 16.03 0.42
C VAL A 59 5.89 14.96 1.35
N ALA A 60 6.22 15.34 2.60
CA ALA A 60 6.73 14.38 3.58
C ALA A 60 5.70 13.31 3.93
N ILE A 61 4.44 13.70 4.19
CA ILE A 61 3.36 12.75 4.51
C ILE A 61 3.07 11.82 3.32
N TRP A 62 3.08 12.34 2.08
CA TRP A 62 2.91 11.53 0.89
C TRP A 62 3.94 10.40 0.81
N ARG A 63 5.22 10.74 0.97
CA ARG A 63 6.32 9.77 0.94
C ARG A 63 6.20 8.74 2.07
N GLU A 64 5.87 9.20 3.27
CA GLU A 64 5.60 8.35 4.42
C GLU A 64 4.48 7.33 4.15
N LEU A 65 3.37 7.78 3.56
CA LEU A 65 2.25 6.89 3.19
C LEU A 65 2.66 5.91 2.08
N ALA A 66 3.41 6.37 1.07
CA ALA A 66 3.90 5.52 0.00
C ALA A 66 4.86 4.43 0.50
N GLU A 67 5.70 4.75 1.50
CA GLU A 67 6.62 3.79 2.14
C GLU A 67 5.89 2.80 3.06
N GLN A 68 4.88 3.29 3.79
CA GLN A 68 4.13 2.45 4.74
C GLN A 68 3.08 1.58 4.08
N ALA A 69 2.58 1.98 2.92
CA ALA A 69 1.66 1.16 2.15
C ALA A 69 2.35 -0.13 1.72
N GLN A 70 1.62 -1.23 1.78
CA GLN A 70 2.17 -2.51 1.34
C GLN A 70 2.53 -2.44 -0.14
N PHE A 71 3.65 -3.09 -0.48
CA PHE A 71 4.17 -3.11 -1.84
C PHE A 71 3.11 -3.52 -2.87
N GLY A 72 2.90 -2.66 -3.87
CA GLY A 72 1.95 -2.90 -4.96
C GLY A 72 0.47 -2.66 -4.62
N VAL A 73 0.14 -2.13 -3.43
CA VAL A 73 -1.25 -1.79 -3.07
C VAL A 73 -1.65 -0.44 -3.64
N LEU A 74 -0.73 0.54 -3.67
CA LEU A 74 -0.97 1.86 -4.23
C LEU A 74 -0.46 1.95 -5.66
N SER A 75 -1.28 2.51 -6.51
CA SER A 75 -1.03 2.71 -7.94
C SER A 75 -1.24 4.17 -8.34
N SER A 76 -0.90 4.49 -9.57
CA SER A 76 -1.15 5.83 -10.15
C SER A 76 -2.63 6.23 -10.11
N MET A 77 -3.57 5.27 -10.12
CA MET A 77 -5.01 5.52 -10.04
C MET A 77 -5.48 5.94 -8.63
N ASP A 78 -4.70 5.62 -7.61
CA ASP A 78 -5.03 5.93 -6.21
C ASP A 78 -4.58 7.34 -5.80
N ARG A 79 -4.03 8.11 -6.72
CA ARG A 79 -3.44 9.42 -6.46
C ARG A 79 -4.38 10.37 -5.71
N PHE A 80 -5.60 10.56 -6.19
CA PHE A 80 -6.59 11.43 -5.53
C PHE A 80 -6.97 10.94 -4.13
N PHE A 81 -7.03 9.63 -3.96
CA PHE A 81 -7.31 9.03 -2.67
C PHE A 81 -6.19 9.30 -1.67
N VAL A 82 -4.93 9.21 -2.12
CA VAL A 82 -3.76 9.52 -1.29
C VAL A 82 -3.70 11.02 -0.99
N GLU A 83 -4.00 11.91 -1.96
CA GLU A 83 -4.07 13.35 -1.74
C GLU A 83 -5.04 13.73 -0.61
N GLN A 84 -6.25 13.17 -0.62
CA GLN A 84 -7.22 13.36 0.46
C GLN A 84 -6.70 12.84 1.81
N THR A 85 -6.03 11.72 1.80
CA THR A 85 -5.47 11.12 3.02
C THR A 85 -4.34 11.97 3.59
N VAL A 86 -3.50 12.55 2.73
CA VAL A 86 -2.44 13.50 3.12
C VAL A 86 -3.04 14.72 3.81
N ASP A 87 -4.12 15.31 3.27
CA ASP A 87 -4.77 16.47 3.91
C ASP A 87 -5.32 16.13 5.30
N LEU A 88 -6.02 15.02 5.42
CA LEU A 88 -6.55 14.56 6.71
C LEU A 88 -5.43 14.29 7.73
N GLN A 89 -4.36 13.64 7.31
CA GLN A 89 -3.21 13.35 8.15
C GLN A 89 -2.47 14.63 8.59
N TYR A 90 -2.31 15.60 7.69
CA TYR A 90 -1.75 16.89 8.02
C TYR A 90 -2.58 17.64 9.05
N ARG A 91 -3.91 17.67 8.87
CA ARG A 91 -4.84 18.31 9.81
C ARG A 91 -4.84 17.63 11.17
N LEU A 92 -4.80 16.29 11.19
CA LEU A 92 -4.65 15.53 12.42
C LEU A 92 -3.40 15.95 13.20
N ARG A 93 -2.23 15.97 12.51
CA ARG A 93 -0.94 16.35 13.12
C ARG A 93 -0.97 17.78 13.66
N ARG A 94 -1.60 18.71 12.94
CA ARG A 94 -1.77 20.10 13.42
C ARG A 94 -2.67 20.20 14.63
N GLY A 95 -3.76 19.46 14.64
CA GLY A 95 -4.67 19.42 15.81
C GLY A 95 -3.96 18.88 17.05
N MET A 96 -3.18 17.81 16.90
CA MET A 96 -2.39 17.23 18.01
C MET A 96 -1.30 18.18 18.53
N GLN A 97 -0.76 19.06 17.68
CA GLN A 97 0.24 20.07 18.05
C GLN A 97 -0.39 21.37 18.57
N GLY A 98 -1.71 21.45 18.68
CA GLY A 98 -2.40 22.69 19.07
C GLY A 98 -2.32 23.81 18.02
N SER A 99 -1.85 23.51 16.82
CA SER A 99 -1.65 24.49 15.73
C SER A 99 -2.85 24.62 14.80
N GLY A 100 -3.94 23.92 15.07
CA GLY A 100 -5.16 23.92 14.27
C GLY A 100 -6.32 23.24 14.99
N PRO A 101 -7.54 23.32 14.44
CA PRO A 101 -8.68 22.63 15.00
C PRO A 101 -8.48 21.10 14.94
N PRO A 102 -8.96 20.35 15.94
CA PRO A 102 -8.95 18.90 15.88
C PRO A 102 -9.83 18.40 14.73
N LEU A 103 -9.54 17.19 14.24
CA LEU A 103 -10.42 16.52 13.28
C LEU A 103 -11.77 16.21 13.95
N THR A 104 -12.84 16.37 13.19
CA THR A 104 -14.16 15.85 13.58
C THR A 104 -14.15 14.32 13.64
N ALA A 105 -15.06 13.74 14.39
CA ALA A 105 -15.19 12.27 14.48
C ALA A 105 -15.40 11.62 13.11
N GLY A 106 -16.12 12.27 12.19
CA GLY A 106 -16.32 11.79 10.83
C GLY A 106 -15.01 11.78 10.01
N GLU A 107 -14.23 12.85 10.10
CA GLU A 107 -12.93 12.95 9.42
C GLU A 107 -11.92 11.95 9.98
N GLN A 108 -11.92 11.74 11.30
CA GLN A 108 -11.06 10.73 11.93
C GLN A 108 -11.45 9.30 11.50
N SER A 109 -12.75 9.02 11.43
CA SER A 109 -13.25 7.74 10.90
C SER A 109 -12.86 7.55 9.43
N GLN A 110 -12.95 8.60 8.61
CA GLN A 110 -12.53 8.54 7.20
C GLN A 110 -11.02 8.30 7.08
N LEU A 111 -10.20 8.99 7.87
CA LEU A 111 -8.75 8.78 7.89
C LEU A 111 -8.39 7.34 8.27
N ASN A 112 -8.96 6.82 9.34
CA ASN A 112 -8.73 5.44 9.77
C ASN A 112 -9.12 4.42 8.69
N LYS A 113 -10.23 4.66 8.00
CA LYS A 113 -10.69 3.83 6.89
C LYS A 113 -9.72 3.89 5.70
N ASN A 114 -9.23 5.08 5.36
CA ASN A 114 -8.25 5.26 4.29
C ASN A 114 -6.94 4.52 4.62
N LEU A 115 -6.41 4.70 5.83
CA LEU A 115 -5.21 3.99 6.28
C LEU A 115 -5.40 2.47 6.31
N GLY A 116 -6.58 1.98 6.69
CA GLY A 116 -6.93 0.56 6.61
C GLY A 116 -6.93 0.03 5.18
N GLN A 117 -7.47 0.79 4.22
CA GLN A 117 -7.49 0.42 2.81
C GLN A 117 -6.08 0.36 2.18
N MET A 118 -5.16 1.19 2.67
CA MET A 118 -3.74 1.17 2.27
C MET A 118 -2.92 0.08 2.98
N GLY A 119 -3.51 -0.64 3.95
CA GLY A 119 -2.78 -1.62 4.75
C GLY A 119 -1.81 -1.01 5.76
N CYS A 120 -1.94 0.29 6.06
CA CYS A 120 -1.10 0.97 7.04
C CYS A 120 -1.46 0.61 8.49
N ILE A 121 -2.62 0.00 8.73
CA ILE A 121 -3.06 -0.43 10.07
C ILE A 121 -2.63 -1.88 10.33
N PRO A 122 -2.04 -2.21 11.50
CA PRO A 122 -1.55 -3.56 11.81
C PRO A 122 -2.58 -4.69 11.63
N SER A 123 -3.84 -4.46 12.00
CA SER A 123 -4.93 -5.42 11.82
C SER A 123 -5.25 -5.74 10.36
N GLU A 124 -5.01 -4.81 9.47
CA GLU A 124 -5.21 -5.02 8.03
C GLU A 124 -3.98 -5.61 7.36
N ARG A 125 -2.76 -5.38 7.90
CA ARG A 125 -1.52 -6.01 7.41
C ARG A 125 -1.56 -7.53 7.50
N SER A 126 -2.17 -8.08 8.55
CA SER A 126 -2.31 -9.54 8.69
C SER A 126 -3.29 -10.14 7.67
N ARG A 127 -4.18 -9.34 7.09
CA ARG A 127 -5.13 -9.75 6.05
C ARG A 127 -4.57 -9.61 4.64
N VAL A 128 -3.60 -8.74 4.46
CA VAL A 128 -2.87 -8.57 3.21
C VAL A 128 -1.59 -9.39 3.37
N LYS A 129 -1.56 -10.58 2.81
CA LYS A 129 -0.29 -11.26 2.56
C LYS A 129 0.42 -10.39 1.53
N GLY A 130 1.38 -9.58 2.00
CA GLY A 130 2.27 -8.87 1.10
C GLY A 130 2.82 -9.87 0.09
N GLN A 131 3.10 -9.42 -1.12
CA GLN A 131 4.03 -10.13 -1.98
C GLN A 131 5.33 -10.13 -1.19
N THR A 132 5.47 -11.14 -0.35
CA THR A 132 6.73 -11.37 0.35
C THR A 132 7.80 -11.49 -0.73
N LYS A 133 9.01 -11.06 -0.42
CA LYS A 133 10.25 -11.46 -1.08
C LYS A 133 10.42 -13.00 -1.15
N THR A 134 9.33 -13.74 -1.13
CA THR A 134 9.25 -15.20 -1.13
C THR A 134 9.83 -15.79 -2.41
N ALA A 135 9.87 -15.03 -3.50
CA ALA A 135 10.55 -15.47 -4.71
C ALA A 135 12.08 -15.48 -4.54
N GLU A 136 12.66 -14.45 -3.92
CA GLU A 136 14.12 -14.42 -3.66
C GLU A 136 14.50 -15.41 -2.57
N VAL A 137 13.77 -15.44 -1.46
CA VAL A 137 14.04 -16.40 -0.38
C VAL A 137 13.78 -17.85 -0.83
N ALA A 138 12.73 -18.10 -1.63
CA ALA A 138 12.51 -19.43 -2.18
C ALA A 138 13.58 -19.84 -3.19
N SER A 139 14.16 -18.93 -3.96
CA SER A 139 15.29 -19.22 -4.85
C SER A 139 16.57 -19.52 -4.05
N GLU A 140 16.87 -18.72 -3.01
CA GLU A 140 18.02 -18.98 -2.12
C GLU A 140 17.91 -20.34 -1.41
N TRP A 141 16.74 -20.72 -0.92
CA TRP A 141 16.52 -22.03 -0.30
C TRP A 141 16.58 -23.16 -1.33
N ALA A 142 16.12 -22.96 -2.56
CA ALA A 142 16.22 -23.93 -3.64
C ALA A 142 17.68 -24.15 -4.07
N GLU A 143 18.47 -23.08 -4.16
CA GLU A 143 19.91 -23.15 -4.45
C GLU A 143 20.68 -23.88 -3.35
N LEU A 144 20.43 -23.53 -2.07
CA LEU A 144 21.03 -24.22 -0.93
C LEU A 144 20.66 -25.72 -0.86
N ALA A 145 19.41 -26.06 -1.20
CA ALA A 145 18.97 -27.45 -1.24
C ALA A 145 19.65 -28.24 -2.38
N ALA A 146 19.83 -27.61 -3.56
CA ALA A 146 20.53 -28.22 -4.69
C ALA A 146 22.01 -28.46 -4.38
N GLU A 147 22.66 -27.50 -3.73
CA GLU A 147 24.06 -27.61 -3.31
C GLU A 147 24.30 -28.70 -2.24
N GLN A 148 23.32 -28.93 -1.37
CA GLN A 148 23.38 -30.02 -0.39
C GLN A 148 23.11 -31.39 -1.01
N GLN A 149 22.31 -31.49 -2.07
CA GLN A 149 22.09 -32.75 -2.80
C GLN A 149 23.33 -33.16 -3.59
N ASP A 150 24.03 -32.20 -4.23
CA ASP A 150 25.25 -32.50 -4.98
C ASP A 150 26.38 -33.01 -4.06
N LYS A 151 26.51 -32.47 -2.86
CA LYS A 151 27.45 -32.95 -1.83
C LYS A 151 27.13 -34.31 -1.23
N ARG A 152 25.92 -34.85 -1.45
CA ARG A 152 25.49 -36.16 -0.96
C ARG A 152 25.53 -37.26 -2.01
N SER A 153 25.81 -36.95 -3.27
CA SER A 153 25.98 -37.97 -4.31
C SER A 153 27.33 -38.66 -4.08
N PRO A 154 27.37 -39.96 -3.72
CA PRO A 154 28.62 -40.68 -3.56
C PRO A 154 29.28 -40.83 -4.93
N VAL A 155 30.52 -40.35 -5.02
CA VAL A 155 31.40 -40.67 -6.13
C VAL A 155 31.61 -42.16 -6.16
N ASN A 156 31.06 -42.82 -7.17
CA ASN A 156 31.30 -44.22 -7.44
C ASN A 156 32.51 -44.33 -8.38
#